data_aeebd54755367c50c5e34a3b7f91d85a
#
_entry.id   aeebd54755367c50c5e34a3b7f91d85a
#
_cell.length_a   1.000
_cell.length_b   1.000
_cell.length_c   1.000
_cell.angle_alpha   90.00
_cell.angle_beta   90.00
_cell.angle_gamma   90.00
#
_symmetry.space_group_name_H-M   'P 1'
#
loop_
_entity.id
_entity.type
_entity.pdbx_description
1 polymer ?
#
loop_
_entity_poly.entity_id
_entity_poly.type
_entity_poly.pdbx_seq_one_letter_code
_entity_poly.pdbx_strand_id
1 'polypeptide(L)'
;MSVGRVLSSRTVLITGASRGIGHAIATRLAEEGAIVWGMGRVEAALTELASETGGNSLVADLSDDASVWSALERLTDEIGGAPDIVVNSAGVFGLSSCATESVLAFDESFSVNLRGTFLVVRKLLPEMLDRGTGLIINIGSISGRKAFRGNAAYSASKFGLRGFHEVLLEEIRGTGVRATLVEPAATDTALWDEMDPDNDPALPNRSQMMQPGDVAEAVAFVVTRPNSVGIPLIQIERA
;
A
#
# COMPACT_ATOMS: atom_id res chain seq x y z
N MET A 1 20.26 24.73 9.75
CA MET A 1 20.26 23.53 10.60
C MET A 1 19.75 22.40 9.72
N SER A 2 20.57 21.39 9.46
CA SER A 2 20.12 20.19 8.75
C SER A 2 19.02 19.55 9.60
N VAL A 3 17.78 19.55 9.12
CA VAL A 3 16.71 18.75 9.72
C VAL A 3 17.17 17.31 9.54
N GLY A 4 17.54 16.64 10.64
CA GLY A 4 17.98 15.26 10.61
C GLY A 4 16.89 14.42 9.91
N ARG A 5 17.29 13.52 9.01
CA ARG A 5 16.37 12.61 8.32
C ARG A 5 15.63 11.79 9.37
N VAL A 6 14.32 12.00 9.47
CA VAL A 6 13.48 11.46 10.57
C VAL A 6 13.42 9.92 10.54
N LEU A 7 13.61 9.32 9.37
CA LEU A 7 13.57 7.86 9.17
C LEU A 7 14.95 7.22 9.02
N SER A 8 16.04 7.91 9.41
CA SER A 8 17.38 7.35 9.32
C SER A 8 17.45 5.96 9.98
N SER A 9 17.94 4.97 9.23
CA SER A 9 18.07 3.56 9.64
C SER A 9 16.74 2.81 9.84
N ARG A 10 15.59 3.40 9.52
CA ARG A 10 14.32 2.67 9.53
C ARG A 10 14.14 1.88 8.24
N THR A 11 13.81 0.60 8.37
CA THR A 11 13.49 -0.27 7.24
C THR A 11 12.01 -0.17 6.89
N VAL A 12 11.72 0.00 5.60
CA VAL A 12 10.35 0.14 5.09
C VAL A 12 10.11 -0.83 3.94
N LEU A 13 9.17 -1.76 4.10
CA LEU A 13 8.66 -2.58 3.00
C LEU A 13 7.47 -1.86 2.34
N ILE A 14 7.49 -1.76 1.00
CA ILE A 14 6.40 -1.16 0.23
C ILE A 14 5.98 -2.13 -0.87
N THR A 15 4.75 -2.65 -0.80
CA THR A 15 4.19 -3.48 -1.87
C THR A 15 3.60 -2.61 -2.97
N GLY A 16 3.65 -3.08 -4.23
CA GLY A 16 3.22 -2.30 -5.40
C GLY A 16 4.13 -1.11 -5.69
N ALA A 17 5.41 -1.19 -5.31
CA ALA A 17 6.38 -0.10 -5.40
C ALA A 17 6.87 0.22 -6.83
N SER A 18 6.57 -0.63 -7.82
CA SER A 18 7.07 -0.47 -9.20
C SER A 18 6.46 0.71 -9.96
N ARG A 19 5.36 1.30 -9.50
CA ARG A 19 4.70 2.44 -10.15
C ARG A 19 3.67 3.13 -9.23
N GLY A 20 3.17 4.29 -9.67
CA GLY A 20 2.02 4.98 -9.09
C GLY A 20 2.23 5.36 -7.61
N ILE A 21 1.22 5.10 -6.78
CA ILE A 21 1.23 5.47 -5.36
C ILE A 21 2.40 4.81 -4.61
N GLY A 22 2.63 3.51 -4.83
CA GLY A 22 3.71 2.79 -4.15
C GLY A 22 5.09 3.33 -4.47
N HIS A 23 5.35 3.68 -5.75
CA HIS A 23 6.59 4.32 -6.19
C HIS A 23 6.77 5.70 -5.53
N ALA A 24 5.74 6.54 -5.57
CA ALA A 24 5.79 7.87 -4.95
C ALA A 24 6.05 7.79 -3.43
N ILE A 25 5.45 6.83 -2.73
CA ILE A 25 5.70 6.59 -1.31
C ILE A 25 7.16 6.16 -1.09
N ALA A 26 7.68 5.25 -1.92
CA ALA A 26 9.05 4.75 -1.81
C ALA A 26 10.08 5.88 -1.94
N THR A 27 9.95 6.70 -2.99
CA THR A 27 10.82 7.85 -3.22
C THR A 27 10.72 8.85 -2.06
N ARG A 28 9.50 9.19 -1.66
CA ARG A 28 9.27 10.17 -0.58
C ARG A 28 9.84 9.71 0.78
N LEU A 29 9.72 8.42 1.12
CA LEU A 29 10.28 7.90 2.38
C LEU A 29 11.80 7.74 2.31
N ALA A 30 12.37 7.45 1.15
CA ALA A 30 13.82 7.47 0.95
C ALA A 30 14.43 8.87 1.17
N GLU A 31 13.75 9.94 0.75
CA GLU A 31 14.15 11.32 1.04
C GLU A 31 14.21 11.60 2.55
N GLU A 32 13.31 11.01 3.35
CA GLU A 32 13.34 11.06 4.82
C GLU A 32 14.44 10.16 5.44
N GLY A 33 15.17 9.40 4.62
CA GLY A 33 16.29 8.56 5.03
C GLY A 33 15.95 7.11 5.34
N ALA A 34 14.75 6.65 4.98
CA ALA A 34 14.37 5.25 5.14
C ALA A 34 15.20 4.32 4.22
N ILE A 35 15.45 3.11 4.69
CA ILE A 35 15.97 2.00 3.89
C ILE A 35 14.78 1.31 3.23
N VAL A 36 14.56 1.60 1.96
CA VAL A 36 13.39 1.13 1.21
C VAL A 36 13.59 -0.28 0.66
N TRP A 37 12.59 -1.13 0.82
CA TRP A 37 12.41 -2.43 0.19
C TRP A 37 11.17 -2.38 -0.69
N GLY A 38 11.35 -2.22 -1.99
CA GLY A 38 10.25 -2.18 -2.95
C GLY A 38 9.85 -3.59 -3.40
N MET A 39 8.57 -3.96 -3.22
CA MET A 39 8.04 -5.25 -3.65
C MET A 39 7.04 -5.08 -4.80
N GLY A 40 7.12 -5.96 -5.82
CA GLY A 40 6.22 -5.97 -6.97
C GLY A 40 6.58 -7.03 -7.99
N ARG A 41 5.87 -7.06 -9.12
CA ARG A 41 6.02 -8.08 -10.17
C ARG A 41 7.07 -7.74 -11.22
N VAL A 42 7.32 -6.46 -11.46
CA VAL A 42 8.15 -5.98 -12.59
C VAL A 42 9.57 -5.70 -12.09
N GLU A 43 10.45 -6.66 -12.28
CA GLU A 43 11.84 -6.62 -11.80
C GLU A 43 12.60 -5.37 -12.29
N ALA A 44 12.48 -5.03 -13.58
CA ALA A 44 13.18 -3.86 -14.15
C ALA A 44 12.77 -2.55 -13.44
N ALA A 45 11.47 -2.33 -13.21
CA ALA A 45 10.99 -1.13 -12.52
C ALA A 45 11.38 -1.10 -11.03
N LEU A 46 11.47 -2.26 -10.38
CA LEU A 46 11.96 -2.35 -9.00
C LEU A 46 13.46 -2.09 -8.90
N THR A 47 14.24 -2.53 -9.90
CA THR A 47 15.68 -2.25 -9.98
C THR A 47 15.94 -0.76 -10.20
N GLU A 48 15.13 -0.11 -11.03
CA GLU A 48 15.18 1.35 -11.25
C GLU A 48 14.87 2.10 -9.96
N LEU A 49 13.78 1.73 -9.27
CA LEU A 49 13.41 2.30 -7.96
C LEU A 49 14.52 2.09 -6.92
N ALA A 50 15.12 0.90 -6.85
CA ALA A 50 16.21 0.63 -5.93
C ALA A 50 17.43 1.52 -6.21
N SER A 51 17.75 1.76 -7.49
CA SER A 51 18.81 2.70 -7.90
C SER A 51 18.48 4.15 -7.53
N GLU A 52 17.22 4.57 -7.72
CA GLU A 52 16.73 5.92 -7.39
C GLU A 52 16.77 6.20 -5.88
N THR A 53 16.31 5.23 -5.09
CA THR A 53 16.17 5.39 -3.63
C THR A 53 17.41 4.98 -2.84
N GLY A 54 18.38 4.30 -3.47
CA GLY A 54 19.46 3.62 -2.77
C GLY A 54 18.99 2.43 -1.92
N GLY A 55 17.80 1.90 -2.22
CA GLY A 55 17.13 0.82 -1.51
C GLY A 55 17.32 -0.55 -2.14
N ASN A 56 16.38 -1.45 -1.90
CA ASN A 56 16.40 -2.85 -2.32
C ASN A 56 15.12 -3.23 -3.05
N SER A 57 15.15 -4.34 -3.79
CA SER A 57 14.02 -4.86 -4.56
C SER A 57 13.67 -6.29 -4.17
N LEU A 58 12.36 -6.57 -4.16
CA LEU A 58 11.78 -7.90 -3.94
C LEU A 58 10.79 -8.20 -5.08
N VAL A 59 11.10 -9.17 -5.92
CA VAL A 59 10.17 -9.60 -6.95
C VAL A 59 9.17 -10.57 -6.33
N ALA A 60 7.88 -10.22 -6.37
CA ALA A 60 6.81 -11.08 -5.88
C ALA A 60 5.48 -10.77 -6.56
N ASP A 61 4.68 -11.80 -6.81
CA ASP A 61 3.27 -11.69 -7.17
C ASP A 61 2.39 -11.86 -5.93
N LEU A 62 1.65 -10.83 -5.57
CA LEU A 62 0.76 -10.85 -4.40
C LEU A 62 -0.47 -11.76 -4.55
N SER A 63 -0.75 -12.24 -5.76
CA SER A 63 -1.77 -13.26 -6.00
C SER A 63 -1.27 -14.69 -5.75
N ASP A 64 0.04 -14.89 -5.64
CA ASP A 64 0.70 -16.18 -5.40
C ASP A 64 1.32 -16.24 -3.99
N ASP A 65 0.77 -17.11 -3.14
CA ASP A 65 1.22 -17.28 -1.76
C ASP A 65 2.68 -17.66 -1.66
N ALA A 66 3.14 -18.60 -2.49
CA ALA A 66 4.52 -19.09 -2.44
C ALA A 66 5.50 -17.96 -2.82
N SER A 67 5.15 -17.15 -3.82
CA SER A 67 5.91 -15.97 -4.22
C SER A 67 6.02 -14.95 -3.08
N VAL A 68 4.90 -14.67 -2.41
CA VAL A 68 4.86 -13.73 -1.26
C VAL A 68 5.71 -14.24 -0.10
N TRP A 69 5.54 -15.53 0.27
CA TRP A 69 6.28 -16.12 1.39
C TRP A 69 7.78 -16.11 1.14
N SER A 70 8.24 -16.53 -0.04
CA SER A 70 9.66 -16.56 -0.40
C SER A 70 10.29 -15.16 -0.37
N ALA A 71 9.58 -14.15 -0.91
CA ALA A 71 10.07 -12.77 -0.89
C ALA A 71 10.16 -12.19 0.54
N LEU A 72 9.17 -12.49 1.39
CA LEU A 72 9.17 -12.02 2.78
C LEU A 72 10.19 -12.77 3.65
N GLU A 73 10.45 -14.04 3.41
CA GLU A 73 11.54 -14.78 4.07
C GLU A 73 12.89 -14.18 3.71
N ARG A 74 13.15 -13.95 2.42
CA ARG A 74 14.37 -13.26 2.00
C ARG A 74 14.52 -11.90 2.68
N LEU A 75 13.45 -11.09 2.73
CA LEU A 75 13.47 -9.80 3.43
C LEU A 75 13.88 -9.96 4.88
N THR A 76 13.16 -10.82 5.62
CA THR A 76 13.41 -11.00 7.07
C THR A 76 14.79 -11.56 7.36
N ASP A 77 15.32 -12.43 6.51
CA ASP A 77 16.68 -12.96 6.64
C ASP A 77 17.74 -11.87 6.41
N GLU A 78 17.54 -11.02 5.38
CA GLU A 78 18.51 -9.96 5.05
C GLU A 78 18.54 -8.81 6.06
N ILE A 79 17.38 -8.46 6.69
CA ILE A 79 17.33 -7.37 7.68
C ILE A 79 17.33 -7.85 9.14
N GLY A 80 17.31 -9.17 9.36
CA GLY A 80 17.33 -9.76 10.71
C GLY A 80 16.00 -9.65 11.45
N GLY A 81 14.86 -9.73 10.74
CA GLY A 81 13.51 -9.71 11.31
C GLY A 81 12.52 -8.88 10.51
N ALA A 82 11.36 -8.55 11.08
CA ALA A 82 10.35 -7.74 10.41
C ALA A 82 10.81 -6.28 10.24
N PRO A 83 10.49 -5.60 9.11
CA PRO A 83 10.79 -4.20 8.90
C PRO A 83 10.11 -3.30 9.96
N ASP A 84 10.58 -2.08 10.13
CA ASP A 84 9.96 -1.11 11.04
C ASP A 84 8.59 -0.65 10.55
N ILE A 85 8.45 -0.52 9.24
CA ILE A 85 7.26 -0.01 8.58
C ILE A 85 6.90 -0.92 7.40
N VAL A 86 5.63 -1.23 7.28
CA VAL A 86 5.05 -1.95 6.13
C VAL A 86 4.00 -1.06 5.48
N VAL A 87 4.13 -0.81 4.18
CA VAL A 87 3.13 -0.10 3.38
C VAL A 87 2.54 -1.06 2.34
N ASN A 88 1.32 -1.48 2.55
CA ASN A 88 0.56 -2.29 1.63
C ASN A 88 -0.13 -1.38 0.59
N SER A 89 0.56 -1.12 -0.53
CA SER A 89 0.09 -0.24 -1.61
C SER A 89 -0.24 -0.98 -2.91
N ALA A 90 0.08 -2.27 -3.00
CA ALA A 90 -0.27 -3.04 -4.18
C ALA A 90 -1.79 -3.13 -4.36
N GLY A 91 -2.22 -3.03 -5.62
CA GLY A 91 -3.61 -3.16 -5.97
C GLY A 91 -3.83 -3.27 -7.47
N VAL A 92 -4.93 -3.88 -7.82
CA VAL A 92 -5.50 -3.92 -9.18
C VAL A 92 -6.86 -3.24 -9.16
N PHE A 93 -7.23 -2.65 -10.29
CA PHE A 93 -8.47 -1.90 -10.45
C PHE A 93 -9.03 -2.14 -11.84
N GLY A 94 -10.33 -2.30 -11.94
CA GLY A 94 -11.08 -2.42 -13.18
C GLY A 94 -12.51 -1.99 -12.94
N LEU A 95 -13.20 -1.58 -14.02
CA LEU A 95 -14.60 -1.20 -14.00
C LEU A 95 -15.39 -2.15 -14.91
N SER A 96 -16.39 -2.80 -14.32
CA SER A 96 -17.37 -3.62 -15.04
C SER A 96 -18.69 -3.66 -14.28
N SER A 97 -19.80 -3.85 -14.99
CA SER A 97 -21.10 -4.01 -14.32
C SER A 97 -21.16 -5.36 -13.59
N CYS A 98 -21.91 -5.46 -12.50
CA CYS A 98 -22.10 -6.72 -11.79
C CYS A 98 -22.61 -7.86 -12.69
N ALA A 99 -23.33 -7.53 -13.77
CA ALA A 99 -23.87 -8.53 -14.68
C ALA A 99 -22.83 -9.08 -15.68
N THR A 100 -21.74 -8.36 -15.92
CA THR A 100 -20.71 -8.68 -16.92
C THR A 100 -19.31 -8.86 -16.34
N GLU A 101 -19.14 -8.58 -15.05
CA GLU A 101 -17.87 -8.79 -14.36
C GLU A 101 -17.41 -10.24 -14.47
N SER A 102 -16.19 -10.46 -14.88
CA SER A 102 -15.64 -11.81 -14.95
C SER A 102 -15.27 -12.33 -13.57
N VAL A 103 -15.51 -13.63 -13.33
CA VAL A 103 -15.08 -14.28 -12.08
C VAL A 103 -13.57 -14.15 -11.88
N LEU A 104 -12.79 -14.24 -12.95
CA LEU A 104 -11.32 -14.08 -12.88
C LEU A 104 -10.91 -12.68 -12.40
N ALA A 105 -11.53 -11.59 -12.93
CA ALA A 105 -11.22 -10.23 -12.48
C ALA A 105 -11.68 -9.99 -11.04
N PHE A 106 -12.82 -10.58 -10.65
CA PHE A 106 -13.29 -10.56 -9.27
C PHE A 106 -12.27 -11.24 -8.35
N ASP A 107 -11.84 -12.47 -8.67
CA ASP A 107 -10.88 -13.24 -7.89
C ASP A 107 -9.51 -12.53 -7.84
N GLU A 108 -9.05 -11.94 -8.94
CA GLU A 108 -7.80 -11.15 -8.96
C GLU A 108 -7.88 -9.96 -8.01
N SER A 109 -9.01 -9.22 -8.02
CA SER A 109 -9.23 -8.10 -7.10
C SER A 109 -9.12 -8.52 -5.64
N PHE A 110 -9.69 -9.65 -5.26
CA PHE A 110 -9.60 -10.19 -3.92
C PHE A 110 -8.21 -10.73 -3.60
N SER A 111 -7.60 -11.45 -4.52
CA SER A 111 -6.28 -12.04 -4.35
C SER A 111 -5.20 -10.98 -4.12
N VAL A 112 -5.20 -9.91 -4.92
CA VAL A 112 -4.18 -8.86 -4.81
C VAL A 112 -4.51 -7.86 -3.72
N ASN A 113 -5.74 -7.26 -3.77
CA ASN A 113 -6.06 -6.09 -2.92
C ASN A 113 -6.31 -6.46 -1.44
N LEU A 114 -6.78 -7.68 -1.17
CA LEU A 114 -7.12 -8.11 0.19
C LEU A 114 -6.22 -9.24 0.68
N ARG A 115 -6.21 -10.40 -0.02
CA ARG A 115 -5.48 -11.58 0.44
C ARG A 115 -3.97 -11.34 0.44
N GLY A 116 -3.41 -10.68 -0.58
CA GLY A 116 -1.99 -10.32 -0.61
C GLY A 116 -1.59 -9.43 0.58
N THR A 117 -2.39 -8.41 0.89
CA THR A 117 -2.20 -7.59 2.10
C THR A 117 -2.25 -8.44 3.38
N PHE A 118 -3.24 -9.33 3.50
CA PHE A 118 -3.35 -10.26 4.64
C PHE A 118 -2.10 -11.14 4.79
N LEU A 119 -1.56 -11.69 3.69
CA LEU A 119 -0.36 -12.54 3.73
C LEU A 119 0.87 -11.77 4.24
N VAL A 120 1.06 -10.54 3.76
CA VAL A 120 2.16 -9.67 4.22
C VAL A 120 2.03 -9.38 5.71
N VAL A 121 0.85 -8.96 6.17
CA VAL A 121 0.59 -8.69 7.59
C VAL A 121 0.77 -9.95 8.43
N ARG A 122 0.21 -11.09 8.01
CA ARG A 122 0.32 -12.37 8.72
C ARG A 122 1.77 -12.82 8.93
N LYS A 123 2.63 -12.59 7.94
CA LYS A 123 4.06 -12.98 8.04
C LYS A 123 4.84 -12.06 8.98
N LEU A 124 4.60 -10.75 8.93
CA LEU A 124 5.46 -9.76 9.58
C LEU A 124 4.95 -9.32 10.96
N LEU A 125 3.64 -9.37 11.19
CA LEU A 125 3.03 -8.93 12.44
C LEU A 125 3.55 -9.65 13.71
N PRO A 126 3.75 -10.99 13.72
CA PRO A 126 4.23 -11.68 14.92
C PRO A 126 5.53 -11.09 15.47
N GLU A 127 6.52 -10.86 14.62
CA GLU A 127 7.80 -10.28 15.03
C GLU A 127 7.68 -8.81 15.47
N MET A 128 6.76 -8.04 14.86
CA MET A 128 6.45 -6.69 15.32
C MET A 128 5.83 -6.70 16.72
N LEU A 129 4.94 -7.66 17.00
CA LEU A 129 4.32 -7.84 18.32
C LEU A 129 5.34 -8.25 19.36
N ASP A 130 6.21 -9.21 19.06
CA ASP A 130 7.28 -9.66 19.95
C ASP A 130 8.26 -8.54 20.28
N ARG A 131 8.58 -7.69 19.29
CA ARG A 131 9.42 -6.51 19.46
C ARG A 131 8.71 -5.36 20.19
N GLY A 132 7.38 -5.37 20.25
CA GLY A 132 6.56 -4.30 20.84
C GLY A 132 6.58 -2.99 20.07
N THR A 133 6.92 -3.02 18.76
CA THR A 133 6.94 -1.83 17.90
C THR A 133 6.85 -2.22 16.43
N GLY A 134 6.16 -1.38 15.65
CA GLY A 134 5.98 -1.53 14.21
C GLY A 134 4.89 -0.59 13.72
N LEU A 135 4.86 -0.33 12.41
CA LEU A 135 3.81 0.45 11.78
C LEU A 135 3.37 -0.24 10.49
N ILE A 136 2.07 -0.51 10.38
CA ILE A 136 1.45 -1.07 9.19
C ILE A 136 0.55 -0.01 8.56
N ILE A 137 0.79 0.33 7.29
CA ILE A 137 -0.03 1.25 6.52
C ILE A 137 -0.69 0.49 5.38
N ASN A 138 -2.02 0.49 5.36
CA ASN A 138 -2.79 -0.10 4.29
C ASN A 138 -3.33 1.01 3.38
N ILE A 139 -3.06 0.95 2.08
CA ILE A 139 -3.64 1.87 1.11
C ILE A 139 -4.99 1.32 0.68
N GLY A 140 -6.02 1.89 1.28
CA GLY A 140 -7.42 1.63 0.98
C GLY A 140 -7.88 2.37 -0.28
N SER A 141 -9.09 2.89 -0.22
CA SER A 141 -9.71 3.73 -1.25
C SER A 141 -11.00 4.32 -0.70
N ILE A 142 -11.44 5.45 -1.26
CA ILE A 142 -12.83 5.93 -1.09
C ILE A 142 -13.85 4.83 -1.46
N SER A 143 -13.49 3.94 -2.41
CA SER A 143 -14.30 2.77 -2.81
C SER A 143 -14.42 1.69 -1.72
N GLY A 144 -13.67 1.79 -0.63
CA GLY A 144 -13.81 0.93 0.56
C GLY A 144 -14.88 1.43 1.55
N ARG A 145 -15.53 2.58 1.29
CA ARG A 145 -16.59 3.15 2.15
C ARG A 145 -17.77 3.74 1.37
N LYS A 146 -17.62 3.95 0.08
CA LYS A 146 -18.64 4.51 -0.80
C LYS A 146 -18.78 3.65 -2.06
N ALA A 147 -20.01 3.32 -2.42
CA ALA A 147 -20.29 2.55 -3.63
C ALA A 147 -20.23 3.43 -4.88
N PHE A 148 -19.67 2.86 -5.95
CA PHE A 148 -19.64 3.44 -7.29
C PHE A 148 -20.17 2.43 -8.29
N ARG A 149 -20.94 2.91 -9.29
CA ARG A 149 -21.44 2.05 -10.35
C ARG A 149 -20.28 1.45 -11.15
N GLY A 150 -20.40 0.18 -11.52
CA GLY A 150 -19.37 -0.52 -12.30
C GLY A 150 -18.11 -0.89 -11.51
N ASN A 151 -18.13 -0.83 -10.18
CA ASN A 151 -16.95 -1.02 -9.35
C ASN A 151 -17.12 -2.14 -8.31
N ALA A 152 -17.83 -3.22 -8.68
CA ALA A 152 -18.24 -4.23 -7.72
C ALA A 152 -17.05 -5.01 -7.13
N ALA A 153 -16.18 -5.57 -7.97
CA ALA A 153 -15.03 -6.39 -7.52
C ALA A 153 -14.04 -5.54 -6.70
N TYR A 154 -13.65 -4.39 -7.24
CA TYR A 154 -12.72 -3.50 -6.54
C TYR A 154 -13.30 -2.97 -5.23
N SER A 155 -14.53 -2.43 -5.25
CA SER A 155 -15.17 -1.93 -4.03
C SER A 155 -15.28 -3.04 -2.98
N ALA A 156 -15.74 -4.24 -3.34
CA ALA A 156 -15.84 -5.35 -2.41
C ALA A 156 -14.49 -5.71 -1.78
N SER A 157 -13.41 -5.74 -2.58
CA SER A 157 -12.05 -5.98 -2.07
C SER A 157 -11.58 -4.88 -1.11
N LYS A 158 -11.88 -3.60 -1.40
CA LYS A 158 -11.49 -2.45 -0.55
C LYS A 158 -12.36 -2.30 0.70
N PHE A 159 -13.67 -2.66 0.65
CA PHE A 159 -14.48 -2.82 1.85
C PHE A 159 -13.95 -3.96 2.73
N GLY A 160 -13.56 -5.10 2.12
CA GLY A 160 -12.91 -6.20 2.82
C GLY A 160 -11.60 -5.78 3.49
N LEU A 161 -10.76 -5.03 2.79
CA LEU A 161 -9.51 -4.49 3.34
C LEU A 161 -9.77 -3.54 4.52
N ARG A 162 -10.80 -2.70 4.44
CA ARG A 162 -11.19 -1.84 5.55
C ARG A 162 -11.63 -2.67 6.77
N GLY A 163 -12.50 -3.67 6.58
CA GLY A 163 -12.93 -4.57 7.66
C GLY A 163 -11.76 -5.32 8.28
N PHE A 164 -10.84 -5.85 7.46
CA PHE A 164 -9.60 -6.47 7.94
C PHE A 164 -8.76 -5.49 8.77
N HIS A 165 -8.61 -4.25 8.31
CA HIS A 165 -7.86 -3.21 9.02
C HIS A 165 -8.48 -2.87 10.38
N GLU A 166 -9.81 -2.75 10.45
CA GLU A 166 -10.52 -2.47 11.71
C GLU A 166 -10.32 -3.59 12.74
N VAL A 167 -10.33 -4.86 12.31
CA VAL A 167 -10.00 -6.00 13.19
C VAL A 167 -8.53 -5.94 13.63
N LEU A 168 -7.60 -5.66 12.70
CA LEU A 168 -6.18 -5.52 13.02
C LEU A 168 -5.94 -4.46 14.11
N LEU A 169 -6.63 -3.32 14.05
CA LEU A 169 -6.52 -2.27 15.08
C LEU A 169 -6.93 -2.76 16.47
N GLU A 170 -7.97 -3.59 16.58
CA GLU A 170 -8.38 -4.16 17.86
C GLU A 170 -7.36 -5.18 18.40
N GLU A 171 -6.80 -6.02 17.52
CA GLU A 171 -5.82 -7.05 17.89
C GLU A 171 -4.48 -6.46 18.34
N ILE A 172 -4.04 -5.35 17.76
CA ILE A 172 -2.76 -4.71 18.12
C ILE A 172 -2.88 -3.68 19.25
N ARG A 173 -4.07 -3.46 19.79
CA ARG A 173 -4.31 -2.47 20.84
C ARG A 173 -3.45 -2.74 22.07
N GLY A 174 -2.65 -1.74 22.46
CA GLY A 174 -1.77 -1.82 23.63
C GLY A 174 -0.47 -2.58 23.44
N THR A 175 -0.18 -3.09 22.23
CA THR A 175 1.05 -3.85 21.95
C THR A 175 2.27 -3.00 21.60
N GLY A 176 2.08 -1.72 21.32
CA GLY A 176 3.10 -0.83 20.78
C GLY A 176 3.20 -0.85 19.24
N VAL A 177 2.57 -1.83 18.57
CA VAL A 177 2.38 -1.82 17.10
C VAL A 177 1.25 -0.86 16.74
N ARG A 178 1.37 -0.18 15.60
CA ARG A 178 0.37 0.77 15.10
C ARG A 178 -0.06 0.37 13.70
N ALA A 179 -1.30 0.72 13.35
CA ALA A 179 -1.75 0.58 11.96
C ALA A 179 -2.52 1.83 11.52
N THR A 180 -2.46 2.13 10.23
CA THR A 180 -3.16 3.25 9.58
C THR A 180 -3.78 2.78 8.27
N LEU A 181 -5.06 3.09 8.06
CA LEU A 181 -5.70 2.98 6.76
C LEU A 181 -5.67 4.37 6.09
N VAL A 182 -5.08 4.45 4.91
CA VAL A 182 -5.14 5.65 4.07
C VAL A 182 -6.14 5.41 2.96
N GLU A 183 -7.19 6.22 2.88
CA GLU A 183 -8.26 6.10 1.88
C GLU A 183 -8.21 7.28 0.89
N PRO A 184 -7.42 7.16 -0.18
CA PRO A 184 -7.39 8.20 -1.21
C PRO A 184 -8.66 8.16 -2.08
N ALA A 185 -9.07 9.33 -2.57
CA ALA A 185 -9.97 9.46 -3.70
C ALA A 185 -9.25 9.07 -5.01
N ALA A 186 -9.89 9.31 -6.16
CA ALA A 186 -9.29 9.04 -7.45
C ALA A 186 -7.91 9.70 -7.57
N THR A 187 -6.89 8.89 -7.85
CA THR A 187 -5.49 9.30 -7.94
C THR A 187 -4.97 8.95 -9.33
N ASP A 188 -4.37 9.91 -10.01
CA ASP A 188 -3.86 9.77 -11.37
C ASP A 188 -2.66 8.80 -11.41
N THR A 189 -2.94 7.59 -11.84
CA THR A 189 -1.97 6.50 -11.97
C THR A 189 -2.28 5.68 -13.22
N ALA A 190 -1.34 4.85 -13.62
CA ALA A 190 -1.53 3.89 -14.73
C ALA A 190 -2.67 2.87 -14.49
N LEU A 191 -3.26 2.79 -13.30
CA LEU A 191 -4.46 1.98 -13.06
C LEU A 191 -5.68 2.47 -13.86
N TRP A 192 -5.67 3.73 -14.30
CA TRP A 192 -6.74 4.32 -15.10
C TRP A 192 -6.54 4.20 -16.61
N ASP A 193 -5.38 3.71 -17.10
CA ASP A 193 -5.04 3.74 -18.53
C ASP A 193 -6.04 2.97 -19.40
N GLU A 194 -6.47 1.79 -18.94
CA GLU A 194 -7.44 0.97 -19.69
C GLU A 194 -8.86 1.56 -19.71
N MET A 195 -9.19 2.46 -18.79
CA MET A 195 -10.52 3.07 -18.70
C MET A 195 -10.64 4.38 -19.46
N ASP A 196 -9.50 4.95 -19.93
CA ASP A 196 -9.42 6.21 -20.66
C ASP A 196 -10.31 7.32 -20.06
N PRO A 197 -10.07 7.72 -18.79
CA PRO A 197 -10.99 8.56 -18.04
C PRO A 197 -11.19 9.96 -18.63
N ASP A 198 -10.25 10.44 -19.46
CA ASP A 198 -10.35 11.75 -20.08
C ASP A 198 -11.36 11.77 -21.24
N ASN A 199 -11.72 10.60 -21.79
CA ASN A 199 -12.70 10.42 -22.86
C ASN A 199 -14.02 9.80 -22.39
N ASP A 200 -14.16 9.39 -21.13
CA ASP A 200 -15.40 8.88 -20.55
C ASP A 200 -16.03 9.91 -19.58
N PRO A 201 -17.16 10.57 -19.95
CA PRO A 201 -17.80 11.58 -19.12
C PRO A 201 -18.40 11.02 -17.80
N ALA A 202 -18.47 9.71 -17.63
CA ALA A 202 -18.91 9.07 -16.38
C ALA A 202 -17.78 8.92 -15.36
N LEU A 203 -16.52 9.17 -15.77
CA LEU A 203 -15.33 9.05 -14.94
C LEU A 203 -14.76 10.43 -14.59
N PRO A 204 -14.02 10.55 -13.48
CA PRO A 204 -13.28 11.78 -13.20
C PRO A 204 -12.14 11.94 -14.22
N ASN A 205 -12.04 13.11 -14.84
CA ASN A 205 -10.92 13.44 -15.72
C ASN A 205 -9.60 13.43 -14.91
N ARG A 206 -8.47 13.00 -15.52
CA ARG A 206 -7.16 12.93 -14.82
C ARG A 206 -6.75 14.27 -14.19
N SER A 207 -7.06 15.38 -14.84
CA SER A 207 -6.82 16.71 -14.29
C SER A 207 -7.59 17.02 -12.99
N GLN A 208 -8.62 16.25 -12.68
CA GLN A 208 -9.43 16.33 -11.45
C GLN A 208 -9.01 15.32 -10.39
N MET A 209 -8.10 14.39 -10.71
CA MET A 209 -7.59 13.40 -9.78
C MET A 209 -6.49 14.00 -8.89
N MET A 210 -6.27 13.37 -7.76
CA MET A 210 -5.09 13.61 -6.92
C MET A 210 -3.83 13.11 -7.63
N GLN A 211 -2.68 13.59 -7.23
CA GLN A 211 -1.40 13.03 -7.69
C GLN A 211 -0.90 11.95 -6.72
N PRO A 212 -0.11 10.96 -7.18
CA PRO A 212 0.51 9.97 -6.29
C PRO A 212 1.32 10.59 -5.15
N GLY A 213 1.94 11.76 -5.40
CA GLY A 213 2.67 12.52 -4.41
C GLY A 213 1.80 13.00 -3.22
N ASP A 214 0.52 13.33 -3.47
CA ASP A 214 -0.40 13.75 -2.39
C ASP A 214 -0.63 12.60 -1.39
N VAL A 215 -0.73 11.36 -1.90
CA VAL A 215 -0.84 10.16 -1.07
C VAL A 215 0.46 9.88 -0.33
N ALA A 216 1.60 10.07 -1.01
CA ALA A 216 2.91 9.89 -0.39
C ALA A 216 3.15 10.88 0.76
N GLU A 217 2.72 12.13 0.66
CA GLU A 217 2.78 13.10 1.75
C GLU A 217 1.91 12.71 2.95
N ALA A 218 0.71 12.16 2.72
CA ALA A 218 -0.13 11.66 3.79
C ALA A 218 0.53 10.47 4.53
N VAL A 219 1.17 9.57 3.79
CA VAL A 219 1.96 8.47 4.37
C VAL A 219 3.18 9.01 5.13
N ALA A 220 3.93 9.95 4.55
CA ALA A 220 5.07 10.60 5.21
C ALA A 220 4.66 11.30 6.52
N PHE A 221 3.49 11.96 6.52
CA PHE A 221 2.92 12.53 7.74
C PHE A 221 2.71 11.46 8.82
N VAL A 222 2.16 10.29 8.50
CA VAL A 222 1.93 9.20 9.47
C VAL A 222 3.25 8.66 10.02
N VAL A 223 4.18 8.29 9.14
CA VAL A 223 5.42 7.61 9.54
C VAL A 223 6.36 8.49 10.37
N THR A 224 6.26 9.80 10.21
CA THR A 224 7.07 10.79 10.96
C THR A 224 6.47 11.13 12.33
N ARG A 225 5.31 10.61 12.70
CA ARG A 225 4.75 10.83 14.05
C ARG A 225 5.46 10.01 15.11
N PRO A 226 5.56 10.53 16.34
CA PRO A 226 6.08 9.75 17.48
C PRO A 226 5.33 8.42 17.66
N ASN A 227 6.02 7.38 18.12
CA ASN A 227 5.41 6.06 18.34
C ASN A 227 4.22 6.08 19.33
N SER A 228 4.13 7.10 20.17
CA SER A 228 3.01 7.31 21.09
C SER A 228 1.73 7.84 20.41
N VAL A 229 1.80 8.20 19.12
CA VAL A 229 0.66 8.75 18.36
C VAL A 229 0.13 7.71 17.40
N GLY A 230 -1.10 7.27 17.59
CA GLY A 230 -1.86 6.42 16.66
C GLY A 230 -2.73 7.27 15.74
N ILE A 231 -2.69 6.99 14.44
CA ILE A 231 -3.57 7.59 13.43
C ILE A 231 -4.25 6.42 12.71
N PRO A 232 -5.43 5.99 13.16
CA PRO A 232 -6.06 4.78 12.62
C PRO A 232 -6.57 4.94 11.19
N LEU A 233 -6.95 6.16 10.79
CA LEU A 233 -7.56 6.43 9.49
C LEU A 233 -7.16 7.82 8.98
N ILE A 234 -6.79 7.90 7.70
CA ILE A 234 -6.68 9.16 6.95
C ILE A 234 -7.52 9.04 5.68
N GLN A 235 -8.41 9.99 5.48
CA GLN A 235 -9.17 10.15 4.23
C GLN A 235 -8.64 11.38 3.52
N ILE A 236 -8.29 11.23 2.26
CA ILE A 236 -7.74 12.32 1.44
C ILE A 236 -8.47 12.40 0.11
N GLU A 237 -8.84 13.61 -0.25
CA GLU A 237 -9.51 13.90 -1.51
C GLU A 237 -9.06 15.27 -2.02
N ARG A 238 -9.27 15.50 -3.30
CA ARG A 238 -8.97 16.80 -3.90
C ARG A 238 -9.97 17.86 -3.39
N ALA A 239 -9.46 19.02 -3.02
CA ALA A 239 -10.25 20.18 -2.60
C ALA A 239 -10.95 20.87 -3.78
#